data_9e8469e784737a8554f438735ad793cf
#
_entry.id   9e8469e784737a8554f438735ad793cf
#
_cell.length_a   1.000
_cell.length_b   1.000
_cell.length_c   1.000
_cell.angle_alpha   90.00
_cell.angle_beta   90.00
_cell.angle_gamma   90.00
#
_symmetry.space_group_name_H-M   'P 1'
#
loop_
_entity.id
_entity.type
_entity.pdbx_description
1 polymer ?
#
loop_
_entity_poly.entity_id
_entity_poly.type
_entity_poly.pdbx_seq_one_letter_code
_entity_poly.pdbx_strand_id
1 'polypeptide(L)'
;MPAYNEAIRFAGDVSFDEIRIISSNGFGQDVTNQVVAIELYEDLWSPFMSGVLALKDSLDLTNLFPFVGEEFVNIKIHTPSFEGKDKTINDQFYIYKMTNRIAKGDRSSIYELHFISREAIVDLNKATSKAYTGKCSDIARSIITGSDGLESKKSMVIEDTPNGVKFVSNYWPPVKSLNYAAENASSRDGAANYLFFENRLGLNFVSLDYLYKGDVVQEFVQDNYMRDFTADGRTYRNVEKEYQRIVDITIPEIFDYMDKVRSGMYANKMTNYDLVTKKYIVQ
;
A
#
# COMPACT_ATOMS: atom_id res chain seq x y z
N MET A 1 -25.22 -1.01 -19.77
CA MET A 1 -25.05 -0.89 -18.31
C MET A 1 -24.81 -2.28 -17.78
N PRO A 2 -23.66 -2.61 -17.22
CA PRO A 2 -23.51 -3.90 -16.55
C PRO A 2 -24.43 -3.91 -15.32
N ALA A 3 -25.09 -5.02 -15.10
CA ALA A 3 -25.98 -5.21 -13.98
C ALA A 3 -25.15 -5.30 -12.70
N TYR A 4 -25.11 -4.25 -11.92
CA TYR A 4 -24.46 -4.15 -10.60
C TYR A 4 -25.12 -5.01 -9.50
N ASN A 5 -25.83 -6.07 -9.88
CA ASN A 5 -26.62 -6.90 -8.98
C ASN A 5 -26.26 -8.39 -9.01
N GLU A 6 -24.99 -8.71 -9.19
CA GLU A 6 -24.57 -10.08 -8.89
C GLU A 6 -24.39 -10.21 -7.38
N ALA A 7 -25.22 -11.05 -6.78
CA ALA A 7 -25.09 -11.38 -5.37
C ALA A 7 -23.78 -12.16 -5.15
N ILE A 8 -23.08 -11.90 -4.05
CA ILE A 8 -21.93 -12.67 -3.60
C ILE A 8 -22.30 -14.15 -3.50
N ARG A 9 -21.49 -15.01 -4.09
CA ARG A 9 -21.63 -16.47 -4.04
C ARG A 9 -20.64 -17.10 -3.07
N PHE A 10 -19.43 -16.55 -3.01
CA PHE A 10 -18.33 -17.05 -2.18
C PHE A 10 -17.61 -15.88 -1.52
N ALA A 11 -17.04 -16.12 -0.34
CA ALA A 11 -16.10 -15.19 0.26
C ALA A 11 -14.87 -15.06 -0.65
N GLY A 12 -14.48 -13.82 -0.97
CA GLY A 12 -13.42 -13.53 -1.93
C GLY A 12 -13.89 -13.34 -3.37
N ASP A 13 -15.21 -13.39 -3.66
CA ASP A 13 -15.72 -13.01 -4.97
C ASP A 13 -15.34 -11.55 -5.28
N VAL A 14 -14.82 -11.38 -6.49
CA VAL A 14 -14.39 -10.08 -7.03
C VAL A 14 -14.95 -9.93 -8.45
N SER A 15 -15.47 -8.76 -8.75
CA SER A 15 -15.88 -8.39 -10.09
C SER A 15 -14.82 -7.50 -10.74
N PHE A 16 -14.39 -7.89 -11.92
CA PHE A 16 -13.51 -7.10 -12.77
C PHE A 16 -14.34 -6.21 -13.67
N ASP A 17 -14.44 -4.91 -13.37
CA ASP A 17 -15.19 -3.96 -14.17
C ASP A 17 -14.42 -3.58 -15.44
N GLU A 18 -13.14 -3.23 -15.26
CA GLU A 18 -12.24 -2.86 -16.34
C GLU A 18 -10.79 -3.03 -15.92
N ILE A 19 -10.03 -3.78 -16.67
CA ILE A 19 -8.57 -3.81 -16.59
C ILE A 19 -8.02 -3.44 -17.96
N ARG A 20 -7.41 -2.26 -18.06
CA ARG A 20 -6.96 -1.71 -19.31
C ARG A 20 -5.49 -1.35 -19.26
N ILE A 21 -4.71 -1.88 -20.18
CA ILE A 21 -3.31 -1.52 -20.36
C ILE A 21 -3.23 -0.39 -21.37
N ILE A 22 -2.46 0.65 -21.05
CA ILE A 22 -2.31 1.85 -21.88
C ILE A 22 -0.81 2.05 -22.13
N SER A 23 -0.46 2.13 -23.40
CA SER A 23 0.89 2.40 -23.85
C SER A 23 1.24 3.89 -23.73
N SER A 24 2.53 4.22 -23.75
CA SER A 24 3.05 5.61 -23.72
C SER A 24 2.50 6.50 -24.84
N ASN A 25 2.13 5.92 -25.98
CA ASN A 25 1.51 6.64 -27.10
C ASN A 25 -0.01 6.87 -26.96
N GLY A 26 -0.60 6.44 -25.83
CA GLY A 26 -2.03 6.58 -25.54
C GLY A 26 -2.93 5.48 -26.12
N PHE A 27 -2.37 4.49 -26.82
CA PHE A 27 -3.14 3.34 -27.26
C PHE A 27 -3.49 2.47 -26.03
N GLY A 28 -4.77 2.16 -25.87
CA GLY A 28 -5.26 1.40 -24.72
C GLY A 28 -5.98 0.12 -25.15
N GLN A 29 -5.61 -1.01 -24.54
CA GLN A 29 -6.22 -2.31 -24.76
C GLN A 29 -6.92 -2.79 -23.49
N ASP A 30 -8.19 -3.16 -23.60
CA ASP A 30 -8.92 -3.86 -22.55
C ASP A 30 -8.46 -5.31 -22.49
N VAL A 31 -8.01 -5.73 -21.31
CA VAL A 31 -7.51 -7.08 -21.03
C VAL A 31 -8.32 -7.79 -19.93
N THR A 32 -9.45 -7.23 -19.53
CA THR A 32 -10.29 -7.75 -18.44
C THR A 32 -10.56 -9.24 -18.55
N ASN A 33 -10.90 -9.72 -19.76
CA ASN A 33 -11.20 -11.14 -20.01
C ASN A 33 -9.94 -12.02 -20.13
N GLN A 34 -8.75 -11.46 -20.06
CA GLN A 34 -7.47 -12.17 -20.17
C GLN A 34 -6.78 -12.33 -18.82
N VAL A 35 -7.32 -11.71 -17.79
CA VAL A 35 -6.79 -11.78 -16.43
C VAL A 35 -6.95 -13.18 -15.88
N VAL A 36 -5.85 -13.74 -15.41
CA VAL A 36 -5.80 -15.04 -14.73
C VAL A 36 -5.79 -14.84 -13.22
N ALA A 37 -4.98 -13.89 -12.76
CA ALA A 37 -4.88 -13.52 -11.36
C ALA A 37 -4.41 -12.07 -11.24
N ILE A 38 -4.78 -11.44 -10.14
CA ILE A 38 -4.29 -10.13 -9.73
C ILE A 38 -3.95 -10.17 -8.25
N GLU A 39 -2.81 -9.61 -7.92
CA GLU A 39 -2.34 -9.45 -6.56
C GLU A 39 -2.02 -7.98 -6.33
N LEU A 40 -2.54 -7.41 -5.24
CA LEU A 40 -2.28 -6.04 -4.79
C LEU A 40 -1.66 -6.09 -3.41
N TYR A 41 -0.57 -5.39 -3.22
CA TYR A 41 0.19 -5.35 -1.98
C TYR A 41 0.12 -3.97 -1.34
N GLU A 42 -0.48 -3.92 -0.15
CA GLU A 42 -0.44 -2.81 0.78
C GLU A 42 0.40 -3.20 1.98
N ASP A 43 1.41 -2.40 2.31
CA ASP A 43 2.33 -2.69 3.41
C ASP A 43 2.68 -1.40 4.16
N LEU A 44 2.61 -1.42 5.48
CA LEU A 44 2.99 -0.29 6.34
C LEU A 44 4.47 0.10 6.21
N TRP A 45 5.32 -0.85 5.81
CA TRP A 45 6.76 -0.68 5.69
C TRP A 45 7.22 -0.38 4.25
N SER A 46 6.30 -0.44 3.31
CA SER A 46 6.53 -0.07 1.91
C SER A 46 5.93 1.31 1.63
N PRO A 47 6.70 2.24 1.04
CA PRO A 47 6.19 3.58 0.78
C PRO A 47 5.09 3.63 -0.28
N PHE A 48 5.00 2.62 -1.14
CA PHE A 48 4.08 2.62 -2.28
C PHE A 48 3.40 1.28 -2.48
N MET A 49 2.17 1.33 -2.96
CA MET A 49 1.43 0.15 -3.40
C MET A 49 2.06 -0.45 -4.65
N SER A 50 2.06 -1.77 -4.70
CA SER A 50 2.51 -2.55 -5.85
C SER A 50 1.63 -3.75 -6.08
N GLY A 51 1.86 -4.47 -7.18
CA GLY A 51 1.12 -5.69 -7.44
C GLY A 51 1.61 -6.45 -8.66
N VAL A 52 0.95 -7.56 -8.93
CA VAL A 52 1.22 -8.44 -10.04
C VAL A 52 -0.08 -8.77 -10.76
N LEU A 53 -0.06 -8.66 -12.07
CA LEU A 53 -1.15 -9.00 -12.97
C LEU A 53 -0.73 -10.16 -13.87
N ALA A 54 -1.29 -11.33 -13.64
CA ALA A 54 -1.08 -12.50 -14.50
C ALA A 54 -2.10 -12.49 -15.64
N LEU A 55 -1.59 -12.51 -16.87
CA LEU A 55 -2.39 -12.47 -18.09
C LEU A 55 -2.21 -13.74 -18.92
N LYS A 56 -3.32 -14.22 -19.49
CA LYS A 56 -3.31 -15.17 -20.61
C LYS A 56 -3.57 -14.39 -21.90
N ASP A 57 -2.49 -13.95 -22.52
CA ASP A 57 -2.52 -13.15 -23.73
C ASP A 57 -2.85 -14.02 -24.94
N SER A 58 -4.00 -13.78 -25.54
CA SER A 58 -4.45 -14.39 -26.79
C SER A 58 -4.55 -13.36 -27.94
N LEU A 59 -4.22 -12.09 -27.66
CA LEU A 59 -4.23 -10.99 -28.63
C LEU A 59 -2.84 -10.66 -29.16
N ASP A 60 -1.82 -11.36 -28.66
CA ASP A 60 -0.41 -11.08 -29.00
C ASP A 60 0.00 -9.64 -28.68
N LEU A 61 -0.38 -9.20 -27.47
CA LEU A 61 -0.13 -7.82 -27.01
C LEU A 61 1.34 -7.45 -27.06
N THR A 62 2.22 -8.42 -26.82
CA THR A 62 3.67 -8.19 -26.84
C THR A 62 4.21 -7.81 -28.23
N ASN A 63 3.52 -8.16 -29.28
CA ASN A 63 3.84 -7.74 -30.66
C ASN A 63 3.03 -6.54 -31.12
N LEU A 64 1.77 -6.43 -30.66
CA LEU A 64 0.90 -5.29 -30.99
C LEU A 64 1.36 -4.00 -30.33
N PHE A 65 1.82 -4.11 -29.10
CA PHE A 65 2.44 -3.00 -28.43
C PHE A 65 3.57 -3.47 -27.49
N PRO A 66 4.81 -3.21 -27.89
CA PRO A 66 5.95 -3.65 -27.12
C PRO A 66 5.95 -3.00 -25.74
N PHE A 67 6.08 -3.83 -24.70
CA PHE A 67 6.26 -3.35 -23.33
C PHE A 67 7.68 -2.82 -23.18
N VAL A 68 7.81 -1.53 -22.93
CA VAL A 68 9.11 -0.84 -22.74
C VAL A 68 9.30 -0.29 -21.33
N GLY A 69 8.25 -0.40 -20.47
CA GLY A 69 8.27 0.07 -19.09
C GLY A 69 7.73 1.51 -18.91
N GLU A 70 7.05 2.02 -19.92
CA GLU A 70 6.35 3.32 -19.89
C GLU A 70 4.82 3.13 -19.91
N GLU A 71 4.38 1.89 -19.87
CA GLU A 71 2.97 1.53 -19.86
C GLU A 71 2.39 1.66 -18.47
N PHE A 72 1.09 1.88 -18.44
CA PHE A 72 0.32 1.83 -17.21
C PHE A 72 -0.91 0.95 -17.33
N VAL A 73 -1.36 0.44 -16.22
CA VAL A 73 -2.58 -0.34 -16.10
C VAL A 73 -3.59 0.42 -15.26
N ASN A 74 -4.80 0.59 -15.81
CA ASN A 74 -5.96 1.03 -15.06
C ASN A 74 -6.67 -0.21 -14.55
N ILE A 75 -6.89 -0.27 -13.25
CA ILE A 75 -7.55 -1.39 -12.58
C ILE A 75 -8.82 -0.87 -11.93
N LYS A 76 -9.95 -1.38 -12.38
CA LYS A 76 -11.24 -1.12 -11.77
C LYS A 76 -11.89 -2.44 -11.39
N ILE A 77 -11.94 -2.70 -10.09
CA ILE A 77 -12.49 -3.92 -9.51
C ILE A 77 -13.34 -3.57 -8.30
N HIS A 78 -14.35 -4.35 -8.03
CA HIS A 78 -15.17 -4.21 -6.83
C HIS A 78 -15.60 -5.57 -6.25
N THR A 79 -16.00 -5.57 -4.99
CA THR A 79 -16.61 -6.73 -4.35
C THR A 79 -18.11 -6.67 -4.62
N PRO A 80 -18.73 -7.70 -5.25
CA PRO A 80 -20.18 -7.75 -5.46
C PRO A 80 -20.97 -7.55 -4.16
N SER A 81 -22.13 -6.97 -4.23
CA SER A 81 -23.03 -6.65 -3.09
C SER A 81 -22.50 -5.64 -2.08
N PHE A 82 -21.26 -5.19 -2.17
CA PHE A 82 -20.72 -4.12 -1.34
C PHE A 82 -20.61 -2.83 -2.13
N GLU A 83 -21.19 -1.75 -1.60
CA GLU A 83 -21.10 -0.41 -2.19
C GLU A 83 -20.14 0.46 -1.36
N GLY A 84 -19.48 1.41 -2.02
CA GLY A 84 -18.61 2.40 -1.39
C GLY A 84 -17.22 2.47 -2.01
N LYS A 85 -16.55 3.61 -1.81
CA LYS A 85 -15.19 3.82 -2.31
C LYS A 85 -14.17 2.88 -1.67
N ASP A 86 -14.43 2.47 -0.44
CA ASP A 86 -13.61 1.53 0.33
C ASP A 86 -13.78 0.07 -0.13
N LYS A 87 -14.74 -0.21 -1.01
CA LYS A 87 -15.03 -1.54 -1.58
C LYS A 87 -14.71 -1.64 -3.06
N THR A 88 -14.32 -0.52 -3.66
CA THR A 88 -13.96 -0.44 -5.08
C THR A 88 -12.53 0.06 -5.20
N ILE A 89 -11.72 -0.62 -5.98
CA ILE A 89 -10.40 -0.16 -6.40
C ILE A 89 -10.55 0.39 -7.81
N ASN A 90 -10.15 1.65 -8.01
CA ASN A 90 -10.18 2.31 -9.30
C ASN A 90 -8.94 3.20 -9.40
N ASP A 91 -7.81 2.58 -9.67
CA ASP A 91 -6.50 3.21 -9.63
C ASP A 91 -5.68 2.90 -10.88
N GLN A 92 -4.70 3.77 -11.13
CA GLN A 92 -3.74 3.65 -12.20
C GLN A 92 -2.35 3.35 -11.64
N PHE A 93 -1.71 2.32 -12.19
CA PHE A 93 -0.38 1.90 -11.82
C PHE A 93 0.55 1.86 -13.03
N TYR A 94 1.85 2.00 -12.81
CA TYR A 94 2.86 1.86 -13.84
C TYR A 94 3.39 0.44 -13.90
N ILE A 95 3.47 -0.12 -15.11
CA ILE A 95 4.08 -1.42 -15.35
C ILE A 95 5.58 -1.21 -15.47
N TYR A 96 6.36 -1.88 -14.61
CA TYR A 96 7.81 -1.73 -14.59
C TYR A 96 8.58 -3.00 -14.93
N LYS A 97 7.90 -4.15 -14.97
CA LYS A 97 8.57 -5.43 -15.20
C LYS A 97 7.59 -6.48 -15.75
N MET A 98 8.09 -7.31 -16.65
CA MET A 98 7.39 -8.53 -17.13
C MET A 98 8.21 -9.76 -16.74
N THR A 99 7.56 -10.78 -16.23
CA THR A 99 8.19 -12.07 -15.84
C THR A 99 7.37 -13.27 -16.30
N ASN A 100 7.96 -14.46 -16.15
CA ASN A 100 7.31 -15.75 -16.31
C ASN A 100 6.60 -15.93 -17.66
N ARG A 101 7.16 -15.37 -18.75
CA ARG A 101 6.57 -15.53 -20.08
C ARG A 101 6.73 -16.95 -20.61
N ILE A 102 5.59 -17.64 -20.75
CA ILE A 102 5.50 -19.01 -21.25
C ILE A 102 4.57 -19.02 -22.47
N ALA A 103 5.08 -19.42 -23.62
CA ALA A 103 4.24 -19.65 -24.79
C ALA A 103 3.38 -20.92 -24.58
N LYS A 104 2.07 -20.78 -24.78
CA LYS A 104 1.10 -21.90 -24.79
C LYS A 104 0.53 -22.07 -26.19
N GLY A 105 1.20 -22.90 -27.00
CA GLY A 105 0.84 -23.11 -28.41
C GLY A 105 1.22 -21.92 -29.31
N ASP A 106 0.68 -21.91 -30.51
CA ASP A 106 1.09 -20.97 -31.57
C ASP A 106 0.52 -19.54 -31.42
N ARG A 107 -0.47 -19.33 -30.54
CA ARG A 107 -1.22 -18.05 -30.48
C ARG A 107 -1.51 -17.55 -29.07
N SER A 108 -0.97 -18.15 -28.04
CA SER A 108 -1.20 -17.65 -26.69
C SER A 108 0.04 -17.71 -25.83
N SER A 109 0.23 -16.71 -24.98
CA SER A 109 1.28 -16.69 -23.95
C SER A 109 0.69 -16.35 -22.60
N ILE A 110 1.32 -16.84 -21.54
CA ILE A 110 1.01 -16.43 -20.17
C ILE A 110 2.23 -15.69 -19.66
N TYR A 111 2.02 -14.57 -19.01
CA TYR A 111 3.07 -13.79 -18.37
C TYR A 111 2.52 -12.97 -17.21
N GLU A 112 3.42 -12.48 -16.39
CA GLU A 112 3.11 -11.62 -15.25
C GLU A 112 3.65 -10.23 -15.49
N LEU A 113 2.80 -9.24 -15.28
CA LEU A 113 3.14 -7.82 -15.30
C LEU A 113 3.21 -7.31 -13.87
N HIS A 114 4.37 -6.85 -13.45
CA HIS A 114 4.56 -6.18 -12.16
C HIS A 114 4.28 -4.70 -12.32
N PHE A 115 3.47 -4.18 -11.44
CA PHE A 115 3.08 -2.78 -11.46
C PHE A 115 3.26 -2.11 -10.09
N ILE A 116 3.39 -0.78 -10.10
CA ILE A 116 3.63 0.04 -8.91
C ILE A 116 2.98 1.40 -9.07
N SER A 117 2.71 2.07 -7.97
CA SER A 117 2.16 3.43 -7.97
C SER A 117 3.04 4.42 -8.72
N ARG A 118 2.43 5.42 -9.35
CA ARG A 118 3.12 6.50 -10.08
C ARG A 118 4.18 7.18 -9.23
N GLU A 119 3.90 7.42 -7.97
CA GLU A 119 4.77 8.11 -7.04
C GLU A 119 6.11 7.40 -6.84
N ALA A 120 6.15 6.07 -6.99
CA ALA A 120 7.41 5.31 -6.95
C ALA A 120 8.32 5.65 -8.12
N ILE A 121 7.75 5.79 -9.33
CA ILE A 121 8.52 6.18 -10.52
C ILE A 121 9.03 7.62 -10.38
N VAL A 122 8.20 8.51 -9.82
CA VAL A 122 8.60 9.90 -9.55
C VAL A 122 9.75 9.95 -8.55
N ASP A 123 9.68 9.17 -7.47
CA ASP A 123 10.73 9.09 -6.45
C ASP A 123 12.07 8.63 -7.03
N LEU A 124 12.05 7.61 -7.88
CA LEU A 124 13.26 7.09 -8.53
C LEU A 124 13.91 8.11 -9.49
N ASN A 125 13.11 8.97 -10.10
CA ASN A 125 13.58 9.94 -11.10
C ASN A 125 13.93 11.30 -10.51
N LYS A 126 13.66 11.55 -9.24
CA LYS A 126 13.90 12.83 -8.57
C LYS A 126 14.91 12.71 -7.45
N ALA A 127 15.82 13.66 -7.42
CA ALA A 127 16.71 13.87 -6.28
C ALA A 127 16.83 15.37 -6.04
N THR A 128 16.63 15.78 -4.79
CA THR A 128 16.51 17.19 -4.43
C THR A 128 17.52 17.59 -3.38
N SER A 129 18.18 18.74 -3.60
CA SER A 129 18.99 19.40 -2.59
C SER A 129 18.23 20.63 -2.08
N LYS A 130 17.59 20.49 -0.90
CA LYS A 130 16.72 21.53 -0.34
C LYS A 130 16.82 21.57 1.17
N ALA A 131 16.78 22.77 1.72
CA ALA A 131 16.68 22.98 3.17
C ALA A 131 15.22 22.93 3.60
N TYR A 132 14.92 22.10 4.58
CA TYR A 132 13.62 22.01 5.23
C TYR A 132 13.70 22.56 6.64
N THR A 133 12.70 23.35 7.03
CA THR A 133 12.57 23.88 8.38
C THR A 133 11.08 23.99 8.73
N GLY A 134 10.68 23.45 9.85
CA GLY A 134 9.29 23.49 10.32
C GLY A 134 8.85 22.17 10.93
N LYS A 135 7.55 22.02 11.11
CA LYS A 135 6.97 20.76 11.62
C LYS A 135 7.18 19.63 10.63
N CYS A 136 7.43 18.42 11.14
CA CYS A 136 7.59 17.23 10.29
C CYS A 136 6.36 16.98 9.41
N SER A 137 5.15 17.19 9.93
CA SER A 137 3.88 17.09 9.19
C SER A 137 3.79 18.07 8.01
N ASP A 138 4.24 19.32 8.19
CA ASP A 138 4.22 20.33 7.13
C ASP A 138 5.28 20.03 6.05
N ILE A 139 6.44 19.58 6.49
CA ILE A 139 7.51 19.12 5.59
C ILE A 139 7.03 17.93 4.77
N ALA A 140 6.44 16.92 5.41
CA ALA A 140 5.89 15.76 4.73
C ALA A 140 4.86 16.17 3.68
N ARG A 141 3.90 17.04 4.03
CA ARG A 141 2.92 17.59 3.09
C ARG A 141 3.59 18.27 1.90
N SER A 142 4.61 19.12 2.15
CA SER A 142 5.31 19.83 1.09
C SER A 142 6.07 18.91 0.15
N ILE A 143 6.62 17.79 0.63
CA ILE A 143 7.30 16.79 -0.19
C ILE A 143 6.29 15.97 -0.99
N ILE A 144 5.17 15.57 -0.40
CA ILE A 144 4.15 14.77 -1.09
C ILE A 144 3.53 15.57 -2.25
N THR A 145 3.20 16.84 -2.04
CA THR A 145 2.47 17.65 -3.04
C THR A 145 3.36 18.51 -3.93
N GLY A 146 4.58 18.79 -3.49
CA GLY A 146 5.48 19.72 -4.17
C GLY A 146 5.98 19.22 -5.51
N SER A 147 6.27 20.17 -6.41
CA SER A 147 6.85 19.89 -7.73
C SER A 147 8.29 19.35 -7.67
N ASP A 148 8.99 19.61 -6.59
CA ASP A 148 10.30 19.08 -6.25
C ASP A 148 10.23 17.78 -5.42
N GLY A 149 9.03 17.30 -5.14
CA GLY A 149 8.71 16.08 -4.40
C GLY A 149 7.99 15.04 -5.25
N LEU A 150 7.01 14.35 -4.67
CA LEU A 150 6.26 13.27 -5.32
C LEU A 150 5.19 13.78 -6.32
N GLU A 151 4.79 15.05 -6.25
CA GLU A 151 3.72 15.65 -7.07
C GLU A 151 2.42 14.83 -7.03
N SER A 152 2.14 14.22 -5.88
CA SER A 152 0.96 13.38 -5.73
C SER A 152 -0.30 14.21 -5.60
N LYS A 153 -1.37 13.75 -6.27
CA LYS A 153 -2.72 14.27 -6.18
C LYS A 153 -3.65 13.34 -5.39
N LYS A 154 -3.11 12.24 -4.86
CA LYS A 154 -3.88 11.29 -4.05
C LYS A 154 -4.35 11.93 -2.76
N SER A 155 -5.41 11.39 -2.19
CA SER A 155 -5.83 11.72 -0.83
C SER A 155 -4.67 11.49 0.14
N MET A 156 -4.60 12.27 1.21
CA MET A 156 -3.54 12.09 2.20
C MET A 156 -4.06 12.23 3.62
N VAL A 157 -3.56 11.39 4.50
CA VAL A 157 -3.76 11.48 5.95
C VAL A 157 -2.41 11.81 6.57
N ILE A 158 -2.32 12.98 7.21
CA ILE A 158 -1.10 13.47 7.85
C ILE A 158 -1.43 13.83 9.29
N GLU A 159 -0.86 13.10 10.24
CA GLU A 159 -0.96 13.41 11.66
C GLU A 159 -0.08 14.61 12.00
N ASP A 160 -0.65 15.58 12.72
CA ASP A 160 0.08 16.81 13.13
C ASP A 160 1.20 16.51 14.12
N THR A 161 2.39 17.04 13.86
CA THR A 161 3.54 16.91 14.73
C THR A 161 3.82 18.22 15.44
N PRO A 162 3.89 18.27 16.80
CA PRO A 162 4.23 19.49 17.54
C PRO A 162 5.69 19.91 17.38
N ASN A 163 6.57 18.93 17.14
CA ASN A 163 8.01 19.18 17.01
C ASN A 163 8.37 19.66 15.61
N GLY A 164 9.35 20.53 15.55
CA GLY A 164 9.97 20.99 14.32
C GLY A 164 11.35 20.44 14.13
N VAL A 165 11.71 20.22 12.88
CA VAL A 165 13.05 19.80 12.47
C VAL A 165 13.67 20.82 11.51
N LYS A 166 15.00 20.81 11.44
CA LYS A 166 15.76 21.56 10.45
C LYS A 166 16.81 20.66 9.87
N PHE A 167 16.72 20.39 8.57
CA PHE A 167 17.69 19.57 7.85
C PHE A 167 17.83 20.00 6.40
N VAL A 168 18.87 19.52 5.74
CA VAL A 168 19.08 19.71 4.31
C VAL A 168 19.08 18.33 3.66
N SER A 169 18.19 18.12 2.71
CA SER A 169 18.27 16.96 1.83
C SER A 169 19.50 17.13 0.93
N ASN A 170 20.40 16.17 0.98
CA ASN A 170 21.63 16.24 0.21
C ASN A 170 21.50 15.33 -1.02
N TYR A 171 20.82 15.84 -2.05
CA TYR A 171 20.51 15.09 -3.27
C TYR A 171 19.80 13.76 -2.97
N TRP A 172 18.78 13.84 -2.10
CA TRP A 172 17.97 12.70 -1.68
C TRP A 172 16.73 12.58 -2.55
N PRO A 173 16.28 11.33 -2.84
CA PRO A 173 14.95 11.12 -3.36
C PRO A 173 13.88 11.55 -2.34
N PRO A 174 12.67 11.94 -2.79
CA PRO A 174 11.60 12.42 -1.93
C PRO A 174 11.27 11.50 -0.74
N VAL A 175 11.15 10.18 -0.98
CA VAL A 175 10.86 9.20 0.07
C VAL A 175 11.94 9.16 1.15
N LYS A 176 13.20 9.30 0.79
CA LYS A 176 14.27 9.37 1.79
C LYS A 176 14.13 10.59 2.71
N SER A 177 13.70 11.72 2.15
CA SER A 177 13.43 12.92 2.93
C SER A 177 12.19 12.78 3.80
N LEU A 178 11.15 12.06 3.33
CA LEU A 178 9.96 11.70 4.10
C LEU A 178 10.31 10.77 5.26
N ASN A 179 11.10 9.73 5.01
CA ASN A 179 11.55 8.82 6.06
C ASN A 179 12.40 9.54 7.12
N TYR A 180 13.28 10.44 6.70
CA TYR A 180 14.04 11.27 7.65
C TYR A 180 13.11 12.15 8.50
N ALA A 181 12.08 12.73 7.90
CA ALA A 181 11.07 13.49 8.65
C ALA A 181 10.28 12.59 9.61
N ALA A 182 9.94 11.36 9.21
CA ALA A 182 9.25 10.36 10.03
C ALA A 182 10.08 9.92 11.24
N GLU A 183 11.37 9.61 11.03
CA GLU A 183 12.32 9.23 12.09
C GLU A 183 12.50 10.35 13.15
N ASN A 184 12.30 11.60 12.77
CA ASN A 184 12.42 12.76 13.66
C ASN A 184 11.08 13.30 14.12
N ALA A 185 9.96 12.72 13.71
CA ALA A 185 8.62 13.14 14.09
C ALA A 185 8.23 12.59 15.47
N SER A 186 7.47 13.39 16.20
CA SER A 186 6.81 12.94 17.42
C SER A 186 5.36 13.43 17.45
N SER A 187 4.47 12.61 18.01
CA SER A 187 3.09 12.99 18.23
C SER A 187 2.94 13.89 19.48
N ARG A 188 1.76 14.45 19.68
CA ARG A 188 1.45 15.20 20.90
C ARG A 188 1.53 14.34 22.16
N ASP A 189 1.28 13.05 22.03
CA ASP A 189 1.31 12.08 23.12
C ASP A 189 2.71 11.46 23.30
N GLY A 190 3.71 11.93 22.54
CA GLY A 190 5.10 11.49 22.63
C GLY A 190 5.44 10.26 21.80
N ALA A 191 4.54 9.73 20.97
CA ALA A 191 4.86 8.64 20.07
C ALA A 191 5.87 9.10 19.00
N ALA A 192 6.95 8.33 18.81
CA ALA A 192 8.03 8.62 17.87
C ALA A 192 8.17 7.51 16.80
N ASN A 193 7.05 6.89 16.42
CA ASN A 193 6.98 5.76 15.52
C ASN A 193 6.18 6.10 14.25
N TYR A 194 6.52 7.23 13.63
CA TYR A 194 5.89 7.68 12.39
C TYR A 194 6.33 6.82 11.20
N LEU A 195 5.38 6.60 10.30
CA LEU A 195 5.57 5.88 9.05
C LEU A 195 5.03 6.68 7.88
N PHE A 196 5.64 6.48 6.71
CA PHE A 196 5.12 6.92 5.44
C PHE A 196 4.80 5.71 4.58
N PHE A 197 3.55 5.54 4.21
CA PHE A 197 3.09 4.43 3.40
C PHE A 197 1.87 4.81 2.55
N GLU A 198 1.62 4.04 1.53
CA GLU A 198 0.44 4.14 0.68
C GLU A 198 -0.50 2.96 0.93
N ASN A 199 -1.80 3.25 0.95
CA ASN A 199 -2.86 2.27 0.87
C ASN A 199 -3.87 2.69 -0.22
N ARG A 200 -4.88 1.86 -0.49
CA ARG A 200 -5.93 2.17 -1.48
C ARG A 200 -6.72 3.45 -1.22
N LEU A 201 -6.66 4.02 -0.04
CA LEU A 201 -7.33 5.28 0.29
C LEU A 201 -6.45 6.50 0.07
N GLY A 202 -5.15 6.29 -0.11
CA GLY A 202 -4.17 7.34 -0.39
C GLY A 202 -2.87 7.21 0.39
N LEU A 203 -2.16 8.33 0.52
CA LEU A 203 -0.87 8.43 1.18
C LEU A 203 -1.03 8.77 2.65
N ASN A 204 -0.26 8.12 3.51
CA ASN A 204 -0.34 8.26 4.96
C ASN A 204 1.01 8.67 5.52
N PHE A 205 1.01 9.68 6.40
CA PHE A 205 2.15 10.05 7.24
C PHE A 205 1.63 10.15 8.69
N VAL A 206 1.66 9.03 9.40
CA VAL A 206 1.03 8.87 10.71
C VAL A 206 1.89 8.02 11.63
N SER A 207 1.68 8.16 12.93
CA SER A 207 2.28 7.27 13.92
C SER A 207 1.55 5.92 14.00
N LEU A 208 2.24 4.88 14.44
CA LEU A 208 1.59 3.61 14.76
C LEU A 208 0.52 3.79 15.85
N ASP A 209 0.78 4.66 16.81
CA ASP A 209 -0.19 4.99 17.87
C ASP A 209 -1.50 5.59 17.32
N TYR A 210 -1.40 6.40 16.26
CA TYR A 210 -2.57 6.94 15.57
C TYR A 210 -3.41 5.81 14.97
N LEU A 211 -2.78 4.82 14.36
CA LEU A 211 -3.47 3.67 13.78
C LEU A 211 -4.12 2.78 14.86
N TYR A 212 -3.44 2.59 15.98
CA TYR A 212 -3.99 1.80 17.11
C TYR A 212 -5.15 2.49 17.85
N LYS A 213 -5.23 3.82 17.80
CA LYS A 213 -6.33 4.60 18.40
C LYS A 213 -7.61 4.61 17.55
N GLY A 214 -7.52 4.16 16.31
CA GLY A 214 -8.67 4.06 15.41
C GLY A 214 -9.72 3.06 15.92
N ASP A 215 -10.95 3.22 15.44
CA ASP A 215 -12.01 2.25 15.68
C ASP A 215 -11.68 0.90 15.05
N VAL A 216 -12.22 -0.18 15.61
CA VAL A 216 -12.11 -1.52 15.05
C VAL A 216 -12.78 -1.54 13.67
N VAL A 217 -11.99 -1.75 12.63
CA VAL A 217 -12.47 -1.79 11.24
C VAL A 217 -13.20 -3.11 10.95
N GLN A 218 -12.66 -4.22 11.47
CA GLN A 218 -13.21 -5.54 11.24
C GLN A 218 -12.75 -6.50 12.33
N GLU A 219 -13.66 -7.35 12.80
CA GLU A 219 -13.35 -8.46 13.68
C GLU A 219 -13.23 -9.75 12.88
N PHE A 220 -12.20 -10.54 13.18
CA PHE A 220 -11.99 -11.83 12.57
C PHE A 220 -12.23 -12.94 13.58
N VAL A 221 -12.93 -14.00 13.15
CA VAL A 221 -13.31 -15.12 14.00
C VAL A 221 -12.74 -16.42 13.44
N GLN A 222 -12.09 -17.19 14.28
CA GLN A 222 -11.67 -18.54 13.94
C GLN A 222 -12.83 -19.50 14.18
N ASP A 223 -13.53 -19.88 13.13
CA ASP A 223 -14.63 -20.84 13.15
C ASP A 223 -14.60 -21.71 11.89
N ASN A 224 -15.19 -22.89 11.97
CA ASN A 224 -15.30 -23.78 10.82
C ASN A 224 -16.26 -23.26 9.75
N TYR A 225 -17.35 -22.57 10.17
CA TYR A 225 -18.33 -21.97 9.27
C TYR A 225 -19.00 -20.77 9.94
N MET A 226 -19.13 -19.68 9.21
CA MET A 226 -19.96 -18.56 9.62
C MET A 226 -21.42 -18.86 9.25
N ARG A 227 -22.24 -19.14 10.26
CA ARG A 227 -23.66 -19.49 10.10
C ARG A 227 -24.55 -18.38 10.65
N ASP A 228 -25.69 -18.24 10.03
CA ASP A 228 -26.76 -17.39 10.53
C ASP A 228 -28.06 -18.22 10.67
N PHE A 229 -29.04 -17.65 11.33
CA PHE A 229 -30.31 -18.33 11.59
C PHE A 229 -31.43 -17.63 10.82
N THR A 230 -32.26 -18.41 10.13
CA THR A 230 -33.54 -17.94 9.60
C THR A 230 -34.58 -17.79 10.76
N ALA A 231 -35.66 -17.05 10.50
CA ALA A 231 -36.74 -16.89 11.46
C ALA A 231 -37.34 -18.24 11.92
N ASP A 232 -37.22 -19.28 11.11
CA ASP A 232 -37.69 -20.67 11.41
C ASP A 232 -36.68 -21.47 12.23
N GLY A 233 -35.53 -20.86 12.65
CA GLY A 233 -34.46 -21.51 13.39
C GLY A 233 -33.56 -22.44 12.56
N ARG A 234 -33.67 -22.41 11.23
CA ARG A 234 -32.76 -23.14 10.34
C ARG A 234 -31.45 -22.39 10.21
N THR A 235 -30.33 -23.10 10.19
CA THR A 235 -29.04 -22.54 9.96
C THR A 235 -28.75 -22.46 8.45
N TYR A 236 -28.19 -21.34 8.01
CA TYR A 236 -27.64 -21.19 6.66
C TYR A 236 -26.23 -20.57 6.71
N ARG A 237 -25.44 -20.80 5.67
CA ARG A 237 -24.13 -20.20 5.53
C ARG A 237 -24.29 -18.73 5.13
N ASN A 238 -23.74 -17.82 5.93
CA ASN A 238 -23.74 -16.41 5.60
C ASN A 238 -22.40 -16.07 4.88
N VAL A 239 -22.49 -15.87 3.57
CA VAL A 239 -21.32 -15.62 2.71
C VAL A 239 -20.64 -14.29 3.05
N GLU A 240 -21.40 -13.27 3.43
CA GLU A 240 -20.84 -11.96 3.82
C GLU A 240 -20.00 -12.07 5.10
N LYS A 241 -20.47 -12.86 6.08
CA LYS A 241 -19.71 -13.12 7.31
C LYS A 241 -18.48 -14.01 7.07
N GLU A 242 -18.45 -14.80 6.01
CA GLU A 242 -17.30 -15.64 5.67
C GLU A 242 -16.03 -14.82 5.37
N TYR A 243 -16.15 -13.54 5.00
CA TYR A 243 -15.00 -12.63 4.88
C TYR A 243 -14.30 -12.36 6.22
N GLN A 244 -14.98 -12.59 7.33
CA GLN A 244 -14.45 -12.43 8.69
C GLN A 244 -13.84 -13.72 9.25
N ARG A 245 -13.95 -14.81 8.51
CA ARG A 245 -13.50 -16.12 8.98
C ARG A 245 -11.99 -16.31 8.79
N ILE A 246 -11.32 -16.69 9.87
CA ILE A 246 -9.94 -17.16 9.83
C ILE A 246 -9.99 -18.68 9.61
N VAL A 247 -9.38 -19.13 8.53
CA VAL A 247 -9.30 -20.56 8.17
C VAL A 247 -8.22 -21.24 8.99
N ASP A 248 -7.07 -20.58 9.10
CA ASP A 248 -5.91 -21.06 9.85
C ASP A 248 -5.14 -19.89 10.44
N ILE A 249 -4.58 -20.05 11.63
CA ILE A 249 -3.76 -19.06 12.31
C ILE A 249 -2.54 -19.73 12.92
N THR A 250 -1.39 -19.22 12.60
CA THR A 250 -0.12 -19.63 13.21
C THR A 250 0.48 -18.45 13.95
N ILE A 251 0.75 -18.64 15.24
CA ILE A 251 1.43 -17.65 16.07
C ILE A 251 2.85 -18.18 16.29
N PRO A 252 3.84 -17.72 15.50
CA PRO A 252 5.19 -18.29 15.52
C PRO A 252 5.94 -17.99 16.85
N GLU A 253 5.60 -16.87 17.47
CA GLU A 253 6.25 -16.43 18.70
C GLU A 253 5.24 -15.78 19.63
N ILE A 254 5.14 -16.31 20.86
CA ILE A 254 4.28 -15.74 21.90
C ILE A 254 5.06 -14.78 22.78
N PHE A 255 6.34 -15.11 23.07
CA PHE A 255 7.16 -14.35 24.01
C PHE A 255 8.66 -14.62 23.80
N ASP A 256 9.44 -13.56 23.56
CA ASP A 256 10.90 -13.57 23.63
C ASP A 256 11.40 -12.50 24.61
N TYR A 257 11.74 -12.93 25.82
CA TYR A 257 12.26 -12.04 26.85
C TYR A 257 13.67 -11.57 26.54
N MET A 258 14.51 -12.46 25.99
CA MET A 258 15.92 -12.15 25.75
C MET A 258 16.09 -11.09 24.65
N ASP A 259 15.29 -11.18 23.59
CA ASP A 259 15.33 -10.19 22.53
C ASP A 259 14.80 -8.83 23.01
N LYS A 260 13.75 -8.80 23.81
CA LYS A 260 13.22 -7.58 24.42
C LYS A 260 14.21 -6.90 25.38
N VAL A 261 14.97 -7.68 26.15
CA VAL A 261 16.05 -7.15 26.98
C VAL A 261 17.19 -6.60 26.12
N ARG A 262 17.58 -7.34 25.07
CA ARG A 262 18.64 -6.93 24.15
C ARG A 262 18.29 -5.67 23.36
N SER A 263 17.06 -5.52 22.93
CA SER A 263 16.55 -4.32 22.23
C SER A 263 16.41 -3.09 23.13
N GLY A 264 16.57 -3.26 24.47
CA GLY A 264 16.43 -2.17 25.43
C GLY A 264 14.98 -1.77 25.74
N MET A 265 14.00 -2.63 25.43
CA MET A 265 12.58 -2.36 25.63
C MET A 265 12.23 -2.07 27.10
N TYR A 266 12.86 -2.78 28.05
CA TYR A 266 12.60 -2.62 29.48
C TYR A 266 13.44 -1.53 30.15
N ALA A 267 14.67 -1.34 29.68
CA ALA A 267 15.57 -0.28 30.17
C ALA A 267 16.66 -0.01 29.14
N ASN A 268 16.89 1.24 28.84
CA ASN A 268 18.02 1.67 28.03
C ASN A 268 18.64 2.93 28.61
N LYS A 269 19.89 3.18 28.24
CA LYS A 269 20.63 4.37 28.62
C LYS A 269 21.32 4.92 27.38
N MET A 270 20.95 6.12 26.97
CA MET A 270 21.62 6.80 25.88
C MET A 270 22.60 7.84 26.43
N THR A 271 23.83 7.79 25.99
CA THR A 271 24.87 8.76 26.36
C THR A 271 25.33 9.48 25.09
N ASN A 272 24.99 10.75 24.97
CA ASN A 272 25.42 11.62 23.89
C ASN A 272 26.65 12.42 24.32
N TYR A 273 27.70 12.40 23.54
CA TYR A 273 28.88 13.21 23.74
C TYR A 273 29.04 14.25 22.66
N ASP A 274 28.97 15.52 23.05
CA ASP A 274 29.21 16.66 22.16
C ASP A 274 30.71 16.95 22.10
N LEU A 275 31.31 16.68 20.95
CA LEU A 275 32.74 16.89 20.71
C LEU A 275 33.15 18.37 20.74
N VAL A 276 32.25 19.29 20.44
CA VAL A 276 32.52 20.72 20.39
C VAL A 276 32.52 21.31 21.78
N THR A 277 31.46 21.04 22.55
CA THR A 277 31.32 21.57 23.92
C THR A 277 31.98 20.70 24.98
N LYS A 278 32.47 19.50 24.61
CA LYS A 278 33.06 18.49 25.50
C LYS A 278 32.17 18.10 26.68
N LYS A 279 30.85 18.17 26.48
CA LYS A 279 29.83 17.77 27.44
C LYS A 279 29.22 16.44 27.05
N TYR A 280 28.82 15.65 28.03
CA TYR A 280 28.01 14.47 27.83
C TYR A 280 26.65 14.64 28.50
N ILE A 281 25.63 14.12 27.85
CA ILE A 281 24.25 14.10 28.31
C ILE A 281 23.82 12.64 28.38
N VAL A 282 23.29 12.25 29.54
CA VAL A 282 22.75 10.90 29.78
C VAL A 282 21.22 11.04 29.83
N GLN A 283 20.53 10.27 29.05
CA GLN A 283 19.08 10.15 29.01
C GLN A 283 18.68 8.72 29.36
#